data_46888ad34886433437107c980aae99c8
#
_entry.id   46888ad34886433437107c980aae99c8
#
_cell.length_a   1.000
_cell.length_b   1.000
_cell.length_c   1.000
_cell.angle_alpha   90.00
_cell.angle_beta   90.00
_cell.angle_gamma   90.00
#
_symmetry.space_group_name_H-M   'P 1'
#
loop_
_entity.id
_entity.type
_entity.pdbx_description
1 polymer ?
#
loop_
_entity_poly.entity_id
_entity_poly.type
_entity_poly.pdbx_seq_one_letter_code
_entity_poly.pdbx_strand_id
1 'polypeptide(L)'
;MLDQTAKRRRVVFQVDLFAATGALPTTLAEVVEREKDIRFSSRTRLNTTNELDRQVIAQAAQRLIAKLPPALRDDPDVRALARLRCESAVDVVHLIYRSKHYESHSKDYDFSRLSMQEHWAAGRADMAHTLHDPRWLNRERSASGVHVFDLTADGPSTPGVLSR
;
A
#
# COMPACT_ATOMS: atom_id res chain seq x y z
N MET A 1 -24.19 -0.30 -28.38
CA MET A 1 -22.76 0.02 -28.35
C MET A 1 -22.46 0.36 -26.90
N LEU A 2 -22.04 -0.64 -26.11
CA LEU A 2 -21.76 -0.47 -24.68
C LEU A 2 -20.46 0.32 -24.55
N ASP A 3 -20.51 1.45 -23.86
CA ASP A 3 -19.36 2.29 -23.52
C ASP A 3 -18.35 1.47 -22.71
N GLN A 4 -17.27 1.00 -23.38
CA GLN A 4 -16.18 0.21 -22.77
C GLN A 4 -15.16 1.08 -22.03
N THR A 5 -15.44 2.34 -21.82
CA THR A 5 -14.53 3.30 -21.18
C THR A 5 -14.73 3.47 -19.67
N ALA A 6 -15.54 2.65 -19.03
CA ALA A 6 -15.60 2.64 -17.58
C ALA A 6 -14.24 2.15 -17.01
N LYS A 7 -13.35 3.10 -16.71
CA LYS A 7 -12.07 2.83 -16.04
C LYS A 7 -12.34 2.03 -14.77
N ARG A 8 -11.90 0.78 -14.76
CA ARG A 8 -12.11 -0.12 -13.62
C ARG A 8 -11.32 0.40 -12.43
N ARG A 9 -12.02 0.69 -11.35
CA ARG A 9 -11.42 0.97 -10.05
C ARG A 9 -11.30 -0.34 -9.29
N ARG A 10 -10.14 -0.55 -8.65
CA ARG A 10 -9.89 -1.73 -7.81
C ARG A 10 -9.60 -1.28 -6.40
N VAL A 11 -10.06 -2.04 -5.43
CA VAL A 11 -9.67 -1.92 -4.03
C VAL A 11 -8.93 -3.20 -3.66
N VAL A 12 -7.75 -3.04 -3.10
CA VAL A 12 -6.91 -4.14 -2.64
C VAL A 12 -6.73 -3.98 -1.13
N PHE A 13 -7.18 -4.95 -0.35
CA PHE A 13 -6.85 -5.04 1.07
C PHE A 13 -5.62 -5.91 1.22
N GLN A 14 -4.55 -5.30 1.71
CA GLN A 14 -3.27 -5.96 1.94
C GLN A 14 -3.11 -6.20 3.42
N VAL A 15 -3.22 -7.48 3.82
CA VAL A 15 -3.04 -7.91 5.21
C VAL A 15 -1.60 -8.32 5.42
N ASP A 16 -0.96 -7.76 6.45
CA ASP A 16 0.42 -8.08 6.82
C ASP A 16 0.50 -8.36 8.32
N LEU A 17 1.17 -9.45 8.69
CA LEU A 17 1.41 -9.84 10.08
C LEU A 17 2.63 -9.14 10.69
N PHE A 18 3.44 -8.49 9.88
CA PHE A 18 4.74 -7.95 10.26
C PHE A 18 4.78 -6.44 10.06
N ALA A 19 4.95 -5.69 11.16
CA ALA A 19 5.03 -4.24 11.10
C ALA A 19 6.47 -3.78 10.83
N ALA A 20 6.66 -2.95 9.79
CA ALA A 20 7.98 -2.38 9.47
C ALA A 20 8.47 -1.39 10.54
N THR A 21 7.54 -0.72 11.22
CA THR A 21 7.81 0.20 12.32
C THR A 21 7.35 -0.41 13.65
N GLY A 22 8.04 -0.10 14.74
CA GLY A 22 7.70 -0.60 16.06
C GLY A 22 8.59 0.03 17.13
N ALA A 23 8.32 -0.32 18.40
CA ALA A 23 9.12 0.14 19.53
C ALA A 23 10.57 -0.38 19.46
N LEU A 24 11.47 0.32 20.13
CA LEU A 24 12.85 -0.13 20.29
C LEU A 24 12.85 -1.35 21.23
N PRO A 25 13.47 -2.49 20.83
CA PRO A 25 13.54 -3.66 21.68
C PRO A 25 14.41 -3.41 22.90
N THR A 26 13.99 -3.93 24.04
CA THR A 26 14.68 -3.81 25.34
C THR A 26 15.25 -5.14 25.82
N THR A 27 14.79 -6.25 25.24
CA THR A 27 15.24 -7.61 25.57
C THR A 27 15.72 -8.33 24.31
N LEU A 28 16.53 -9.39 24.50
CA LEU A 28 17.00 -10.23 23.37
C LEU A 28 15.84 -10.90 22.63
N ALA A 29 14.79 -11.28 23.32
CA ALA A 29 13.60 -11.86 22.68
C ALA A 29 12.91 -10.84 21.78
N GLU A 30 12.76 -9.60 22.21
CA GLU A 30 12.21 -8.51 21.40
C GLU A 30 13.10 -8.14 20.22
N VAL A 31 14.43 -8.28 20.34
CA VAL A 31 15.36 -8.09 19.21
C VAL A 31 15.10 -9.12 18.11
N VAL A 32 14.95 -10.40 18.47
CA VAL A 32 14.67 -11.47 17.53
C VAL A 32 13.32 -11.26 16.84
N GLU A 33 12.30 -10.87 17.61
CA GLU A 33 10.98 -10.53 17.06
C GLU A 33 11.07 -9.34 16.10
N ARG A 34 11.78 -8.30 16.48
CA ARG A 34 11.95 -7.09 15.65
C ARG A 34 12.73 -7.37 14.36
N GLU A 35 13.77 -8.20 14.40
CA GLU A 35 14.49 -8.66 13.20
C GLU A 35 13.54 -9.35 12.22
N LYS A 36 12.68 -10.22 12.74
CA LYS A 36 11.68 -10.95 11.98
C LYS A 36 10.66 -9.99 11.34
N ASP A 37 10.14 -9.05 12.11
CA ASP A 37 9.22 -8.02 11.61
C ASP A 37 9.84 -7.21 10.45
N ILE A 38 11.07 -6.75 10.61
CA ILE A 38 11.78 -5.98 9.58
C ILE A 38 12.00 -6.85 8.33
N ARG A 39 12.45 -8.08 8.50
CA ARG A 39 12.75 -9.00 7.41
C ARG A 39 11.53 -9.31 6.54
N PHE A 40 10.38 -9.58 7.15
CA PHE A 40 9.20 -10.01 6.44
C PHE A 40 8.35 -8.83 5.92
N SER A 41 8.25 -7.73 6.66
CA SER A 41 7.52 -6.53 6.21
C SER A 41 8.17 -5.83 5.01
N SER A 42 9.47 -5.98 4.81
CA SER A 42 10.21 -5.28 3.77
C SER A 42 9.76 -5.62 2.34
N ARG A 43 9.37 -6.87 2.08
CA ARG A 43 8.95 -7.33 0.75
C ARG A 43 7.65 -6.70 0.29
N THR A 44 6.66 -6.68 1.16
CA THR A 44 5.35 -6.10 0.88
C THR A 44 5.46 -4.60 0.60
N ARG A 45 6.23 -3.90 1.44
CA ARG A 45 6.50 -2.48 1.30
C ARG A 45 7.25 -2.15 0.01
N LEU A 46 8.27 -2.95 -0.34
CA LEU A 46 9.04 -2.75 -1.57
C LEU A 46 8.15 -2.81 -2.81
N ASN A 47 7.26 -3.79 -2.90
CA ASN A 47 6.35 -3.93 -4.02
C ASN A 47 5.41 -2.73 -4.16
N THR A 48 4.86 -2.24 -3.04
CA THR A 48 4.00 -1.05 -3.04
C THR A 48 4.78 0.20 -3.44
N THR A 49 6.00 0.39 -2.92
CA THR A 49 6.86 1.52 -3.27
C THR A 49 7.22 1.50 -4.75
N ASN A 50 7.65 0.36 -5.29
CA ASN A 50 7.98 0.22 -6.70
C ASN A 50 6.78 0.55 -7.62
N GLU A 51 5.57 0.16 -7.22
CA GLU A 51 4.38 0.49 -8.02
C GLU A 51 4.04 1.99 -7.97
N LEU A 52 4.23 2.65 -6.81
CA LEU A 52 4.08 4.10 -6.69
C LEU A 52 5.13 4.84 -7.54
N ASP A 53 6.39 4.42 -7.50
CA ASP A 53 7.47 5.01 -8.31
C ASP A 53 7.19 4.84 -9.81
N ARG A 54 6.77 3.64 -10.22
CA ARG A 54 6.35 3.37 -11.60
C ARG A 54 5.22 4.29 -12.04
N GLN A 55 4.26 4.56 -11.16
CA GLN A 55 3.16 5.48 -11.43
C GLN A 55 3.64 6.92 -11.62
N VAL A 56 4.55 7.40 -10.77
CA VAL A 56 5.13 8.75 -10.90
C VAL A 56 5.83 8.91 -12.24
N ILE A 57 6.63 7.90 -12.64
CA ILE A 57 7.32 7.89 -13.94
C ILE A 57 6.31 7.88 -15.08
N ALA A 58 5.28 7.03 -15.01
CA ALA A 58 4.24 6.94 -16.04
C ALA A 58 3.50 8.28 -16.21
N GLN A 59 3.14 8.95 -15.11
CA GLN A 59 2.51 10.26 -15.17
C GLN A 59 3.43 11.34 -15.75
N ALA A 60 4.73 11.33 -15.40
CA ALA A 60 5.72 12.24 -15.95
C ALA A 60 5.88 12.02 -17.47
N ALA A 61 5.97 10.76 -17.90
CA ALA A 61 6.04 10.41 -19.32
C ALA A 61 4.80 10.91 -20.09
N GLN A 62 3.59 10.73 -19.56
CA GLN A 62 2.37 11.22 -20.19
C GLN A 62 2.35 12.75 -20.32
N ARG A 63 2.78 13.48 -19.26
CA ARG A 63 2.89 14.95 -19.32
C ARG A 63 3.91 15.41 -20.36
N LEU A 64 5.02 14.67 -20.52
CA LEU A 64 6.05 14.97 -21.51
C LEU A 64 5.54 14.72 -22.93
N ILE A 65 4.93 13.54 -23.17
CA ILE A 65 4.35 13.17 -24.47
C ILE A 65 3.31 14.19 -24.92
N ALA A 66 2.49 14.71 -24.02
CA ALA A 66 1.49 15.73 -24.34
C ALA A 66 2.09 17.05 -24.85
N LYS A 67 3.36 17.32 -24.53
CA LYS A 67 4.10 18.53 -24.97
C LYS A 67 4.88 18.33 -26.27
N LEU A 68 4.98 17.09 -26.76
CA LEU A 68 5.77 16.80 -27.96
C LEU A 68 5.09 17.30 -29.23
N PRO A 69 5.88 17.81 -30.21
CA PRO A 69 5.40 18.13 -31.55
C PRO A 69 4.77 16.90 -32.23
N PRO A 70 3.76 17.09 -33.10
CA PRO A 70 3.11 15.97 -33.78
C PRO A 70 4.07 15.04 -34.53
N ALA A 71 5.16 15.58 -35.10
CA ALA A 71 6.18 14.82 -35.84
C ALA A 71 6.89 13.74 -34.97
N LEU A 72 6.96 13.93 -33.64
CA LEU A 72 7.64 13.00 -32.74
C LEU A 72 6.67 11.98 -32.10
N ARG A 73 5.39 12.10 -32.32
CA ARG A 73 4.40 11.21 -31.68
C ARG A 73 4.47 9.77 -32.15
N ASP A 74 4.96 9.56 -33.36
CA ASP A 74 5.12 8.25 -33.98
C ASP A 74 6.48 7.59 -33.70
N ASP A 75 7.36 8.29 -32.99
CA ASP A 75 8.66 7.77 -32.58
C ASP A 75 8.51 6.47 -31.74
N PRO A 76 9.31 5.44 -32.01
CA PRO A 76 9.26 4.18 -31.28
C PRO A 76 9.42 4.33 -29.75
N ASP A 77 10.29 5.23 -29.30
CA ASP A 77 10.53 5.48 -27.88
C ASP A 77 9.33 6.17 -27.22
N VAL A 78 8.70 7.10 -27.92
CA VAL A 78 7.46 7.75 -27.46
C VAL A 78 6.33 6.71 -27.33
N ARG A 79 6.20 5.80 -28.28
CA ARG A 79 5.24 4.69 -28.20
C ARG A 79 5.53 3.73 -27.05
N ALA A 80 6.82 3.46 -26.77
CA ALA A 80 7.22 2.64 -25.62
C ALA A 80 6.86 3.32 -24.30
N LEU A 81 7.15 4.60 -24.13
CA LEU A 81 6.77 5.39 -22.95
C LEU A 81 5.25 5.51 -22.77
N ALA A 82 4.51 5.60 -23.88
CA ALA A 82 3.05 5.66 -23.84
C ALA A 82 2.40 4.38 -23.26
N ARG A 83 3.08 3.23 -23.34
CA ARG A 83 2.65 1.95 -22.74
C ARG A 83 2.75 1.92 -21.22
N LEU A 84 3.53 2.82 -20.60
CA LEU A 84 3.60 2.96 -19.13
C LEU A 84 2.30 3.51 -18.52
N ARG A 85 1.29 3.71 -19.33
CA ARG A 85 0.01 4.29 -18.93
C ARG A 85 -0.66 3.50 -17.82
N CYS A 86 -1.01 4.18 -16.74
CA CYS A 86 -1.84 3.63 -15.69
C CYS A 86 -3.32 3.78 -16.08
N GLU A 87 -3.95 2.69 -16.53
CA GLU A 87 -5.32 2.74 -17.07
C GLU A 87 -6.42 2.63 -16.02
N SER A 88 -6.06 2.23 -14.80
CA SER A 88 -7.03 1.99 -13.71
C SER A 88 -6.58 2.63 -12.41
N ALA A 89 -7.55 3.07 -11.60
CA ALA A 89 -7.29 3.47 -10.23
C ALA A 89 -7.26 2.24 -9.31
N VAL A 90 -6.29 2.19 -8.42
CA VAL A 90 -6.15 1.15 -7.40
C VAL A 90 -6.00 1.80 -6.04
N ASP A 91 -6.96 1.54 -5.16
CA ASP A 91 -6.86 1.89 -3.75
C ASP A 91 -6.29 0.69 -2.99
N VAL A 92 -5.13 0.83 -2.37
CA VAL A 92 -4.50 -0.19 -1.54
C VAL A 92 -4.71 0.19 -0.09
N VAL A 93 -5.37 -0.67 0.65
CA VAL A 93 -5.59 -0.51 2.10
C VAL A 93 -4.66 -1.45 2.83
N HIS A 94 -3.77 -0.92 3.64
CA HIS A 94 -2.89 -1.70 4.49
C HIS A 94 -3.60 -2.03 5.81
N LEU A 95 -3.71 -3.30 6.11
CA LEU A 95 -4.13 -3.84 7.40
C LEU A 95 -2.92 -4.54 8.02
N ILE A 96 -2.11 -3.77 8.72
CA ILE A 96 -0.85 -4.23 9.29
C ILE A 96 -1.07 -4.57 10.75
N TYR A 97 -0.94 -5.86 11.09
CA TYR A 97 -1.03 -6.29 12.47
C TYR A 97 0.15 -5.74 13.29
N ARG A 98 -0.18 -5.07 14.38
CA ARG A 98 0.81 -4.56 15.35
C ARG A 98 0.67 -5.37 16.61
N SER A 99 1.69 -6.22 16.88
CA SER A 99 1.70 -7.09 18.06
C SER A 99 1.64 -6.27 19.34
N LYS A 100 0.97 -6.83 20.34
CA LYS A 100 0.94 -6.27 21.69
C LYS A 100 2.21 -6.70 22.43
N HIS A 101 2.62 -5.93 23.44
CA HIS A 101 3.86 -6.16 24.20
C HIS A 101 4.03 -7.54 24.83
N TYR A 102 2.96 -8.32 24.99
CA TYR A 102 3.01 -9.65 25.59
C TYR A 102 3.04 -10.80 24.56
N GLU A 103 2.92 -10.50 23.28
CA GLU A 103 3.01 -11.52 22.24
C GLU A 103 4.47 -11.91 22.02
N SER A 104 4.73 -13.21 22.05
CA SER A 104 6.06 -13.76 21.81
C SER A 104 6.38 -13.81 20.32
N HIS A 105 7.64 -14.10 19.99
CA HIS A 105 8.13 -14.31 18.62
C HIS A 105 7.45 -15.46 17.85
N SER A 106 6.44 -16.10 18.44
CA SER A 106 5.71 -17.24 17.88
C SER A 106 4.45 -16.85 17.12
N LYS A 107 4.13 -15.58 16.95
CA LYS A 107 2.88 -15.09 16.35
C LYS A 107 2.51 -15.67 14.97
N ASP A 108 3.46 -16.14 14.21
CA ASP A 108 3.26 -16.75 12.89
C ASP A 108 3.14 -18.28 12.90
N TYR A 109 3.40 -18.92 14.06
CA TYR A 109 3.25 -20.36 14.24
C TYR A 109 2.52 -20.75 15.53
N ASP A 110 2.02 -19.78 16.30
CA ASP A 110 1.12 -20.03 17.42
C ASP A 110 -0.32 -20.17 16.90
N PHE A 111 -0.78 -21.40 16.79
CA PHE A 111 -2.14 -21.75 16.38
C PHE A 111 -3.05 -22.04 17.56
N SER A 112 -2.74 -21.53 18.76
CA SER A 112 -3.60 -21.67 19.91
C SER A 112 -4.96 -21.00 19.65
N ARG A 113 -5.99 -21.53 20.30
CA ARG A 113 -7.35 -20.95 20.19
C ARG A 113 -7.38 -19.50 20.65
N LEU A 114 -6.61 -19.17 21.68
CA LEU A 114 -6.54 -17.81 22.22
C LEU A 114 -5.93 -16.85 21.22
N SER A 115 -4.75 -17.17 20.67
CA SER A 115 -4.09 -16.35 19.66
C SER A 115 -4.96 -16.15 18.41
N MET A 116 -5.63 -17.21 17.96
CA MET A 116 -6.56 -17.11 16.84
C MET A 116 -7.71 -16.13 17.14
N GLN A 117 -8.30 -16.19 18.33
CA GLN A 117 -9.39 -15.28 18.70
C GLN A 117 -8.92 -13.83 18.83
N GLU A 118 -7.74 -13.60 19.38
CA GLU A 118 -7.14 -12.27 19.50
C GLU A 118 -6.81 -11.67 18.14
N HIS A 119 -6.16 -12.42 17.24
CA HIS A 119 -5.86 -11.98 15.89
C HIS A 119 -7.15 -11.68 15.09
N TRP A 120 -8.17 -12.53 15.24
CA TRP A 120 -9.47 -12.29 14.63
C TRP A 120 -10.14 -11.01 15.13
N ALA A 121 -10.12 -10.79 16.45
CA ALA A 121 -10.69 -9.59 17.06
C ALA A 121 -9.93 -8.33 16.62
N ALA A 122 -8.59 -8.38 16.59
CA ALA A 122 -7.74 -7.29 16.10
C ALA A 122 -8.04 -6.95 14.64
N GLY A 123 -8.03 -7.95 13.75
CA GLY A 123 -8.32 -7.73 12.33
C GLY A 123 -9.72 -7.16 12.08
N ARG A 124 -10.72 -7.59 12.85
CA ARG A 124 -12.07 -6.99 12.79
C ARG A 124 -12.08 -5.53 13.23
N ALA A 125 -11.36 -5.20 14.30
CA ALA A 125 -11.27 -3.83 14.80
C ALA A 125 -10.58 -2.93 13.80
N ASP A 126 -9.46 -3.36 13.22
CA ASP A 126 -8.71 -2.63 12.20
C ASP A 126 -9.54 -2.37 10.94
N MET A 127 -10.26 -3.39 10.47
CA MET A 127 -11.17 -3.23 9.33
C MET A 127 -12.32 -2.28 9.65
N ALA A 128 -12.96 -2.41 10.81
CA ALA A 128 -14.03 -1.51 11.22
C ALA A 128 -13.54 -0.07 11.32
N HIS A 129 -12.37 0.15 11.94
CA HIS A 129 -11.72 1.46 12.00
C HIS A 129 -11.49 2.02 10.61
N THR A 130 -10.87 1.25 9.72
CA THR A 130 -10.58 1.64 8.34
C THR A 130 -11.83 2.07 7.58
N LEU A 131 -12.91 1.30 7.67
CA LEU A 131 -14.15 1.58 6.93
C LEU A 131 -14.89 2.82 7.43
N HIS A 132 -14.66 3.23 8.69
CA HIS A 132 -15.26 4.44 9.28
C HIS A 132 -14.32 5.64 9.28
N ASP A 133 -13.06 5.48 8.88
CA ASP A 133 -12.09 6.58 8.86
C ASP A 133 -12.49 7.63 7.80
N PRO A 134 -12.56 8.94 8.17
CA PRO A 134 -12.88 10.00 7.22
C PRO A 134 -11.95 10.06 6.01
N ARG A 135 -10.67 9.69 6.15
CA ARG A 135 -9.69 9.64 5.04
C ARG A 135 -10.08 8.59 4.01
N TRP A 136 -10.68 7.48 4.44
CA TRP A 136 -11.22 6.45 3.56
C TRP A 136 -12.55 6.87 2.94
N LEU A 137 -13.46 7.38 3.74
CA LEU A 137 -14.81 7.76 3.30
C LEU A 137 -14.78 8.91 2.29
N ASN A 138 -13.95 9.91 2.53
CA ASN A 138 -13.84 11.13 1.71
C ASN A 138 -12.71 11.05 0.67
N ARG A 139 -12.14 9.84 0.42
CA ARG A 139 -11.03 9.70 -0.51
C ARG A 139 -11.38 10.17 -1.91
N GLU A 140 -10.47 10.87 -2.54
CA GLU A 140 -10.63 11.28 -3.92
C GLU A 140 -10.79 10.06 -4.84
N ARG A 141 -11.82 10.08 -5.64
CA ARG A 141 -12.06 9.04 -6.65
C ARG A 141 -11.27 9.36 -7.92
N SER A 142 -9.95 9.36 -7.84
CA SER A 142 -9.10 9.55 -9.00
C SER A 142 -9.45 8.57 -10.12
N ALA A 143 -9.36 9.02 -11.35
CA ALA A 143 -9.63 8.19 -12.53
C ALA A 143 -8.48 7.22 -12.84
N SER A 144 -7.31 7.42 -12.28
CA SER A 144 -6.12 6.58 -12.50
C SER A 144 -5.13 6.75 -11.35
N GLY A 145 -4.32 5.73 -11.13
CA GLY A 145 -3.23 5.76 -10.18
C GLY A 145 -3.40 4.80 -9.00
N VAL A 146 -2.35 4.69 -8.18
CA VAL A 146 -2.34 3.90 -6.96
C VAL A 146 -2.40 4.84 -5.76
N HIS A 147 -3.34 4.60 -4.87
CA HIS A 147 -3.50 5.33 -3.61
C HIS A 147 -3.35 4.33 -2.46
N VAL A 148 -2.49 4.65 -1.50
CA VAL A 148 -2.21 3.76 -0.37
C VAL A 148 -2.76 4.38 0.90
N PHE A 149 -3.50 3.58 1.66
CA PHE A 149 -4.10 3.95 2.93
C PHE A 149 -3.57 3.03 4.03
N ASP A 150 -2.77 3.56 4.95
CA ASP A 150 -2.45 2.95 6.24
C ASP A 150 -3.20 3.73 7.31
N LEU A 151 -4.39 3.27 7.66
CA LEU A 151 -5.33 3.96 8.54
C LEU A 151 -5.28 3.46 9.98
N THR A 152 -4.55 2.38 10.22
CA THR A 152 -4.34 1.79 11.55
C THR A 152 -3.06 2.27 12.22
N ALA A 153 -2.24 3.04 11.50
CA ALA A 153 -1.07 3.72 12.08
C ALA A 153 -1.52 4.92 12.92
N ASP A 154 -1.07 4.99 14.16
CA ASP A 154 -1.20 6.18 14.99
C ASP A 154 -0.30 7.29 14.42
N GLY A 155 -0.89 8.21 13.68
CA GLY A 155 -0.19 9.36 13.10
C GLY A 155 -0.78 9.82 11.77
N PRO A 156 -0.55 11.08 11.36
CA PRO A 156 -0.99 11.56 10.07
C PRO A 156 -0.28 10.76 8.98
N SER A 157 -1.04 9.98 8.23
CA SER A 157 -0.53 9.33 7.02
C SER A 157 -0.06 10.43 6.07
N THR A 158 1.23 10.60 5.94
CA THR A 158 1.80 11.47 4.91
C THR A 158 1.39 10.85 3.57
N PRO A 159 0.58 11.53 2.75
CA PRO A 159 0.40 11.08 1.38
C PRO A 159 1.80 11.03 0.77
N GLY A 160 2.18 9.90 0.19
CA GLY A 160 3.50 9.72 -0.42
C GLY A 160 3.71 10.66 -1.60
N VAL A 161 3.89 11.93 -1.29
CA VAL A 161 4.49 12.93 -2.17
C VAL A 161 5.93 13.03 -1.72
N LEU A 162 6.81 12.34 -2.41
CA LEU A 162 8.23 12.64 -2.32
C LEU A 162 8.43 14.09 -2.77
N SER A 163 8.53 14.98 -1.78
CA SER A 163 9.07 16.31 -1.99
C SER A 163 10.57 16.17 -2.26
N ARG A 164 10.95 16.33 -3.51
CA ARG A 164 12.21 16.93 -3.98
C ARG A 164 11.99 17.54 -5.33
#